data_415837dc41c0f48280cf02d1e90e96d4
#
_entry.id   415837dc41c0f48280cf02d1e90e96d4
#
_cell.length_a   1.000
_cell.length_b   1.000
_cell.length_c   1.000
_cell.angle_alpha   90.00
_cell.angle_beta   90.00
_cell.angle_gamma   90.00
#
_symmetry.space_group_name_H-M   'P 1'
#
loop_
_entity.id
_entity.type
_entity.pdbx_description
1 polymer ?
#
loop_
_entity_poly.entity_id
_entity_poly.type
_entity_poly.pdbx_seq_one_letter_code
_entity_poly.pdbx_strand_id
1 'polypeptide(L)'
;MSNELDPICELQALAEQLGTDDWRLVLEAEIALVRAGQAGIDAVLWGLSHSNARVRRGCASFMDHHGTDACFAQLQWVALHDPAPSVRRVAVHSASCQRCKPCPLTGDLVGLLVQVVLSDTNRRVREHAIGGLRHQPQDARAAAALEKILRTETDPRLRSDAHHALKHHDPNYRALVDAQARERGIAAAKARKEQQQLP
;
A
#
# COMPACT_ATOMS: atom_id res chain seq x y z
N MET A 1 -18.00 27.20 36.09
CA MET A 1 -17.17 25.96 36.10
C MET A 1 -16.98 25.64 34.66
N SER A 2 -15.85 26.04 34.09
CA SER A 2 -15.45 25.67 32.72
C SER A 2 -15.17 24.18 32.71
N ASN A 3 -15.93 23.43 31.94
CA ASN A 3 -15.74 22.02 31.69
C ASN A 3 -14.59 21.94 30.68
N GLU A 4 -13.34 22.15 31.11
CA GLU A 4 -12.19 21.89 30.27
C GLU A 4 -12.15 20.36 30.07
N LEU A 5 -12.38 19.96 28.83
CA LEU A 5 -12.21 18.56 28.43
C LEU A 5 -10.76 18.17 28.69
N ASP A 6 -10.54 16.94 29.12
CA ASP A 6 -9.20 16.37 29.23
C ASP A 6 -8.51 16.53 27.85
N PRO A 7 -7.30 17.11 27.78
CA PRO A 7 -6.56 17.29 26.53
C PRO A 7 -6.44 16.01 25.70
N ILE A 8 -6.41 14.84 26.34
CA ILE A 8 -6.41 13.54 25.67
C ILE A 8 -7.75 13.32 24.93
N CYS A 9 -8.87 13.63 25.59
CA CYS A 9 -10.20 13.51 25.00
C CYS A 9 -10.38 14.45 23.78
N GLU A 10 -9.82 15.67 23.85
CA GLU A 10 -9.86 16.61 22.73
C GLU A 10 -9.09 16.07 21.51
N LEU A 11 -7.89 15.53 21.71
CA LEU A 11 -7.11 14.94 20.63
C LEU A 11 -7.76 13.66 20.05
N GLN A 12 -8.41 12.85 20.90
CA GLN A 12 -9.18 11.69 20.43
C GLN A 12 -10.38 12.11 19.59
N ALA A 13 -11.10 13.18 19.98
CA ALA A 13 -12.18 13.73 19.17
C ALA A 13 -11.70 14.25 17.81
N LEU A 14 -10.49 14.84 17.74
CA LEU A 14 -9.87 15.21 16.46
C LEU A 14 -9.52 13.97 15.63
N ALA A 15 -9.01 12.90 16.23
CA ALA A 15 -8.76 11.64 15.52
C ALA A 15 -10.06 11.01 14.97
N GLU A 16 -11.18 11.13 15.68
CA GLU A 16 -12.49 10.71 15.18
C GLU A 16 -12.94 11.53 13.96
N GLN A 17 -12.65 12.84 13.94
CA GLN A 17 -12.98 13.72 12.82
C GLN A 17 -12.25 13.32 11.52
N LEU A 18 -11.12 12.62 11.57
CA LEU A 18 -10.46 12.09 10.39
C LEU A 18 -11.33 11.07 9.62
N GLY A 19 -12.37 10.51 10.27
CA GLY A 19 -13.32 9.58 9.67
C GLY A 19 -14.57 10.24 9.07
N THR A 20 -14.72 11.57 9.12
CA THR A 20 -15.86 12.28 8.53
C THR A 20 -15.75 12.39 7.02
N ASP A 21 -16.89 12.64 6.35
CA ASP A 21 -16.94 12.93 4.92
C ASP A 21 -16.73 14.44 4.62
N ASP A 22 -16.72 15.30 5.64
CA ASP A 22 -16.43 16.73 5.50
C ASP A 22 -14.92 16.96 5.46
N TRP A 23 -14.41 17.23 4.26
CA TRP A 23 -12.99 17.46 4.04
C TRP A 23 -12.41 18.65 4.83
N ARG A 24 -13.24 19.65 5.19
CA ARG A 24 -12.78 20.81 5.98
C ARG A 24 -12.49 20.38 7.40
N LEU A 25 -13.39 19.63 8.01
CA LEU A 25 -13.18 19.08 9.36
C LEU A 25 -11.99 18.11 9.39
N VAL A 26 -11.81 17.31 8.33
CA VAL A 26 -10.63 16.46 8.21
C VAL A 26 -9.35 17.28 8.19
N LEU A 27 -9.30 18.35 7.38
CA LEU A 27 -8.12 19.21 7.27
C LEU A 27 -7.83 19.94 8.59
N GLU A 28 -8.85 20.47 9.25
CA GLU A 28 -8.72 21.15 10.55
C GLU A 28 -8.19 20.18 11.62
N ALA A 29 -8.74 18.98 11.68
CA ALA A 29 -8.28 17.93 12.59
C ALA A 29 -6.84 17.51 12.30
N GLU A 30 -6.48 17.32 11.02
CA GLU A 30 -5.12 16.96 10.60
C GLU A 30 -4.11 18.03 11.05
N ILE A 31 -4.40 19.32 10.79
CA ILE A 31 -3.55 20.43 11.21
C ILE A 31 -3.39 20.46 12.74
N ALA A 32 -4.48 20.29 13.48
CA ALA A 32 -4.45 20.32 14.95
C ALA A 32 -3.64 19.14 15.52
N LEU A 33 -3.83 17.94 15.00
CA LEU A 33 -3.09 16.74 15.41
C LEU A 33 -1.60 16.88 15.10
N VAL A 34 -1.24 17.41 13.93
CA VAL A 34 0.16 17.67 13.56
C VAL A 34 0.79 18.68 14.53
N ARG A 35 0.08 19.76 14.89
CA ARG A 35 0.57 20.75 15.85
C ARG A 35 0.74 20.21 17.25
N ALA A 36 -0.07 19.23 17.66
CA ALA A 36 0.05 18.53 18.95
C ALA A 36 1.28 17.59 19.02
N GLY A 37 1.99 17.39 17.91
CA GLY A 37 3.21 16.57 17.87
C GLY A 37 2.96 15.13 18.31
N GLN A 38 3.77 14.62 19.28
CA GLN A 38 3.66 13.22 19.71
C GLN A 38 2.28 12.89 20.28
N ALA A 39 1.66 13.80 21.04
CA ALA A 39 0.32 13.55 21.59
C ALA A 39 -0.74 13.40 20.48
N GLY A 40 -0.60 14.13 19.37
CA GLY A 40 -1.45 13.96 18.19
C GLY A 40 -1.23 12.60 17.52
N ILE A 41 0.03 12.15 17.40
CA ILE A 41 0.34 10.80 16.89
C ILE A 41 -0.28 9.73 17.78
N ASP A 42 -0.18 9.86 19.11
CA ASP A 42 -0.76 8.92 20.06
C ASP A 42 -2.29 8.83 19.94
N ALA A 43 -2.95 9.97 19.74
CA ALA A 43 -4.40 10.01 19.50
C ALA A 43 -4.78 9.33 18.18
N VAL A 44 -3.99 9.50 17.12
CA VAL A 44 -4.23 8.81 15.84
C VAL A 44 -3.97 7.31 15.96
N LEU A 45 -2.96 6.88 16.71
CA LEU A 45 -2.72 5.46 17.04
C LEU A 45 -3.89 4.85 17.81
N TRP A 46 -4.46 5.58 18.78
CA TRP A 46 -5.70 5.18 19.44
C TRP A 46 -6.84 5.00 18.43
N GLY A 47 -7.00 5.96 17.50
CA GLY A 47 -8.03 5.95 16.48
C GLY A 47 -7.92 4.78 15.48
N LEU A 48 -6.73 4.19 15.29
CA LEU A 48 -6.54 2.95 14.51
C LEU A 48 -7.25 1.73 15.12
N SER A 49 -7.60 1.78 16.41
CA SER A 49 -8.36 0.73 17.11
C SER A 49 -9.84 1.08 17.31
N HIS A 50 -10.32 2.19 16.77
CA HIS A 50 -11.68 2.67 16.94
C HIS A 50 -12.72 1.70 16.34
N SER A 51 -13.92 1.63 16.93
CA SER A 51 -15.01 0.74 16.45
C SER A 51 -15.47 1.08 15.03
N ASN A 52 -15.49 2.37 14.67
CA ASN A 52 -15.90 2.85 13.35
C ASN A 52 -14.77 2.70 12.31
N ALA A 53 -15.01 1.92 11.29
CA ALA A 53 -14.06 1.69 10.20
C ALA A 53 -13.67 2.98 9.42
N ARG A 54 -14.53 4.00 9.38
CA ARG A 54 -14.19 5.29 8.75
C ARG A 54 -13.12 6.02 9.54
N VAL A 55 -13.23 6.02 10.88
CA VAL A 55 -12.21 6.60 11.77
C VAL A 55 -10.90 5.87 11.60
N ARG A 56 -10.88 4.52 11.69
CA ARG A 56 -9.66 3.73 11.48
C ARG A 56 -9.01 4.01 10.12
N ARG A 57 -9.83 4.15 9.07
CA ARG A 57 -9.35 4.48 7.71
C ARG A 57 -8.75 5.88 7.66
N GLY A 58 -9.40 6.88 8.27
CA GLY A 58 -8.91 8.26 8.34
C GLY A 58 -7.59 8.33 9.10
N CYS A 59 -7.49 7.67 10.26
CA CYS A 59 -6.27 7.56 11.03
C CYS A 59 -5.13 6.87 10.25
N ALA A 60 -5.44 5.78 9.54
CA ALA A 60 -4.46 5.15 8.67
C ALA A 60 -4.00 6.07 7.53
N SER A 61 -4.91 6.89 6.95
CA SER A 61 -4.58 7.88 5.92
C SER A 61 -3.70 9.00 6.47
N PHE A 62 -3.95 9.49 7.69
CA PHE A 62 -3.10 10.46 8.37
C PHE A 62 -1.65 9.96 8.49
N MET A 63 -1.47 8.68 8.80
CA MET A 63 -0.15 8.05 8.91
C MET A 63 0.61 7.97 7.58
N ASP A 64 -0.06 8.16 6.43
CA ASP A 64 0.62 8.22 5.14
C ASP A 64 1.57 9.42 5.03
N HIS A 65 1.21 10.54 5.64
CA HIS A 65 1.99 11.78 5.58
C HIS A 65 2.79 12.05 6.87
N HIS A 66 2.29 11.58 8.01
CA HIS A 66 2.80 11.97 9.34
C HIS A 66 3.29 10.78 10.17
N GLY A 67 3.19 9.54 9.66
CA GLY A 67 3.66 8.35 10.37
C GLY A 67 5.17 8.32 10.53
N THR A 68 5.62 7.81 11.68
CA THR A 68 7.02 7.57 12.03
C THR A 68 7.27 6.06 12.20
N ASP A 69 8.54 5.66 12.35
CA ASP A 69 8.89 4.24 12.59
C ASP A 69 8.18 3.65 13.81
N ALA A 70 7.90 4.46 14.83
CA ALA A 70 7.13 4.01 15.99
C ALA A 70 5.69 3.55 15.65
N CYS A 71 5.15 4.03 14.52
CA CYS A 71 3.81 3.67 14.04
C CYS A 71 3.80 2.38 13.21
N PHE A 72 4.97 1.87 12.79
CA PHE A 72 5.04 0.76 11.83
C PHE A 72 4.35 -0.50 12.33
N ALA A 73 4.60 -0.91 13.57
CA ALA A 73 4.01 -2.12 14.14
C ALA A 73 2.48 -2.07 14.16
N GLN A 74 1.89 -0.91 14.51
CA GLN A 74 0.44 -0.73 14.53
C GLN A 74 -0.14 -0.71 13.11
N LEU A 75 0.51 0.00 12.16
CA LEU A 75 0.11 -0.01 10.75
C LEU A 75 0.18 -1.40 10.14
N GLN A 76 1.23 -2.17 10.44
CA GLN A 76 1.38 -3.56 10.02
C GLN A 76 0.23 -4.41 10.55
N TRP A 77 -0.09 -4.28 11.83
CA TRP A 77 -1.20 -5.02 12.42
C TRP A 77 -2.53 -4.70 11.73
N VAL A 78 -2.83 -3.40 11.53
CA VAL A 78 -4.04 -2.93 10.83
C VAL A 78 -4.08 -3.42 9.39
N ALA A 79 -2.95 -3.36 8.67
CA ALA A 79 -2.85 -3.84 7.29
C ALA A 79 -3.16 -5.33 7.13
N LEU A 80 -2.85 -6.13 8.15
CA LEU A 80 -3.04 -7.59 8.11
C LEU A 80 -4.38 -8.04 8.70
N HIS A 81 -4.90 -7.33 9.70
CA HIS A 81 -5.96 -7.87 10.56
C HIS A 81 -7.24 -7.04 10.61
N ASP A 82 -7.26 -5.79 10.09
CA ASP A 82 -8.49 -5.00 10.13
C ASP A 82 -9.62 -5.71 9.39
N PRO A 83 -10.82 -5.80 9.97
CA PRO A 83 -11.95 -6.48 9.33
C PRO A 83 -12.39 -5.81 8.02
N ALA A 84 -12.18 -4.49 7.86
CA ALA A 84 -12.58 -3.74 6.68
C ALA A 84 -11.45 -3.70 5.62
N PRO A 85 -11.66 -4.26 4.42
CA PRO A 85 -10.64 -4.23 3.36
C PRO A 85 -10.20 -2.82 2.96
N SER A 86 -11.09 -1.83 3.10
CA SER A 86 -10.76 -0.42 2.81
C SER A 86 -9.74 0.15 3.79
N VAL A 87 -9.78 -0.27 5.05
CA VAL A 87 -8.82 0.11 6.08
C VAL A 87 -7.49 -0.60 5.82
N ARG A 88 -7.49 -1.94 5.62
CA ARG A 88 -6.27 -2.68 5.29
C ARG A 88 -5.53 -2.08 4.09
N ARG A 89 -6.27 -1.75 3.02
CA ARG A 89 -5.68 -1.15 1.82
C ARG A 89 -4.99 0.19 2.09
N VAL A 90 -5.61 1.07 2.90
CA VAL A 90 -5.00 2.35 3.27
C VAL A 90 -3.79 2.11 4.17
N ALA A 91 -3.87 1.21 5.15
CA ALA A 91 -2.74 0.90 6.03
C ALA A 91 -1.54 0.32 5.24
N VAL A 92 -1.79 -0.56 4.24
CA VAL A 92 -0.74 -1.04 3.31
C VAL A 92 -0.08 0.12 2.58
N HIS A 93 -0.86 1.08 2.05
CA HIS A 93 -0.31 2.27 1.41
C HIS A 93 0.54 3.08 2.37
N SER A 94 -0.05 3.44 3.50
CA SER A 94 0.60 4.31 4.49
C SER A 94 1.87 3.70 5.07
N ALA A 95 1.93 2.37 5.20
CA ALA A 95 3.16 1.69 5.60
C ALA A 95 4.23 1.71 4.50
N SER A 96 3.85 1.51 3.23
CA SER A 96 4.80 1.23 2.13
C SER A 96 5.14 2.43 1.24
N CYS A 97 4.40 3.54 1.32
CA CYS A 97 4.64 4.72 0.50
C CYS A 97 5.92 5.44 0.94
N GLN A 98 6.89 5.52 0.02
CA GLN A 98 8.16 6.20 0.27
C GLN A 98 8.16 7.68 -0.16
N ARG A 99 7.06 8.16 -0.77
CA ARG A 99 6.97 9.52 -1.32
C ARG A 99 6.10 10.46 -0.51
N CYS A 100 5.11 9.92 0.21
CA CYS A 100 4.10 10.74 0.88
C CYS A 100 4.59 11.33 2.20
N LYS A 101 5.61 10.73 2.83
CA LYS A 101 6.16 11.22 4.11
C LYS A 101 7.60 11.69 3.97
N PRO A 102 8.04 12.63 4.83
CA PRO A 102 9.41 13.16 4.80
C PRO A 102 10.47 12.08 5.03
N CYS A 103 10.16 11.13 5.91
CA CYS A 103 11.04 9.99 6.22
C CYS A 103 10.27 8.69 5.98
N PRO A 104 10.64 7.89 4.98
CA PRO A 104 10.08 6.55 4.80
C PRO A 104 10.25 5.70 6.05
N LEU A 105 9.30 4.80 6.31
CA LEU A 105 9.40 3.86 7.41
C LEU A 105 10.50 2.83 7.14
N THR A 106 11.22 2.42 8.19
CA THR A 106 12.37 1.51 8.09
C THR A 106 12.05 0.07 8.49
N GLY A 107 10.79 -0.23 8.83
CA GLY A 107 10.34 -1.59 9.14
C GLY A 107 10.46 -2.57 7.96
N ASP A 108 10.21 -3.86 8.18
CA ASP A 108 10.21 -4.88 7.10
C ASP A 108 9.00 -4.70 6.17
N LEU A 109 9.07 -3.67 5.32
CA LEU A 109 8.01 -3.31 4.38
C LEU A 109 7.78 -4.41 3.34
N VAL A 110 8.86 -5.03 2.86
CA VAL A 110 8.77 -6.13 1.89
C VAL A 110 8.07 -7.32 2.52
N GLY A 111 8.44 -7.69 3.75
CA GLY A 111 7.78 -8.79 4.48
C GLY A 111 6.29 -8.55 4.69
N LEU A 112 5.89 -7.33 5.07
CA LEU A 112 4.49 -6.94 5.17
C LEU A 112 3.76 -7.10 3.83
N LEU A 113 4.31 -6.52 2.76
CA LEU A 113 3.67 -6.56 1.43
C LEU A 113 3.55 -7.98 0.89
N VAL A 114 4.59 -8.81 1.05
CA VAL A 114 4.59 -10.23 0.69
C VAL A 114 3.48 -10.97 1.43
N GLN A 115 3.34 -10.76 2.74
CA GLN A 115 2.30 -11.39 3.53
C GLN A 115 0.90 -10.99 3.02
N VAL A 116 0.66 -9.70 2.77
CA VAL A 116 -0.62 -9.21 2.22
C VAL A 116 -0.91 -9.82 0.85
N VAL A 117 0.06 -9.83 -0.06
CA VAL A 117 -0.08 -10.41 -1.41
C VAL A 117 -0.50 -11.87 -1.36
N LEU A 118 0.06 -12.65 -0.41
CA LEU A 118 -0.16 -14.08 -0.33
C LEU A 118 -1.41 -14.48 0.48
N SER A 119 -1.88 -13.64 1.41
CA SER A 119 -2.89 -14.04 2.38
C SER A 119 -4.18 -13.21 2.37
N ASP A 120 -4.17 -11.97 1.85
CA ASP A 120 -5.37 -11.14 1.90
C ASP A 120 -6.45 -11.68 0.95
N THR A 121 -7.67 -11.84 1.47
CA THR A 121 -8.81 -12.34 0.69
C THR A 121 -9.35 -11.31 -0.30
N ASN A 122 -9.12 -10.02 -0.05
CA ASN A 122 -9.63 -8.96 -0.89
C ASN A 122 -8.67 -8.65 -2.05
N ARG A 123 -9.17 -8.79 -3.26
CA ARG A 123 -8.42 -8.54 -4.49
C ARG A 123 -7.75 -7.14 -4.53
N ARG A 124 -8.49 -6.09 -4.14
CA ARG A 124 -7.97 -4.70 -4.20
C ARG A 124 -6.86 -4.45 -3.19
N VAL A 125 -6.87 -5.16 -2.06
CA VAL A 125 -5.79 -5.08 -1.07
C VAL A 125 -4.54 -5.76 -1.62
N ARG A 126 -4.67 -6.97 -2.23
CA ARG A 126 -3.55 -7.66 -2.90
C ARG A 126 -2.98 -6.82 -4.06
N GLU A 127 -3.84 -6.24 -4.91
CA GLU A 127 -3.43 -5.35 -6.00
C GLU A 127 -2.58 -4.19 -5.50
N HIS A 128 -3.01 -3.58 -4.40
CA HIS A 128 -2.30 -2.46 -3.79
C HIS A 128 -0.93 -2.88 -3.23
N ALA A 129 -0.86 -4.04 -2.59
CA ALA A 129 0.39 -4.58 -2.07
C ALA A 129 1.39 -4.96 -3.19
N ILE A 130 0.92 -5.54 -4.31
CA ILE A 130 1.76 -5.79 -5.50
C ILE A 130 2.30 -4.45 -6.05
N GLY A 131 1.46 -3.42 -6.11
CA GLY A 131 1.88 -2.07 -6.49
C GLY A 131 2.94 -1.51 -5.55
N GLY A 132 2.79 -1.73 -4.25
CA GLY A 132 3.75 -1.35 -3.22
C GLY A 132 5.12 -2.01 -3.41
N LEU A 133 5.14 -3.31 -3.72
CA LEU A 133 6.39 -4.06 -3.98
C LEU A 133 7.20 -3.44 -5.13
N ARG A 134 6.56 -2.93 -6.18
CA ARG A 134 7.27 -2.30 -7.31
C ARG A 134 8.12 -1.10 -6.92
N HIS A 135 7.85 -0.50 -5.77
CA HIS A 135 8.56 0.67 -5.25
C HIS A 135 9.57 0.33 -4.16
N GLN A 136 9.66 -0.95 -3.77
CA GLN A 136 10.65 -1.42 -2.80
C GLN A 136 11.95 -1.83 -3.51
N PRO A 137 13.09 -1.85 -2.83
CA PRO A 137 14.33 -2.43 -3.35
C PRO A 137 14.13 -3.88 -3.79
N GLN A 138 15.00 -4.38 -4.68
CA GLN A 138 14.98 -5.79 -5.10
C GLN A 138 15.10 -6.71 -3.89
N ASP A 139 14.20 -7.70 -3.80
CA ASP A 139 14.15 -8.65 -2.68
C ASP A 139 13.69 -10.02 -3.19
N ALA A 140 14.43 -11.06 -2.83
CA ALA A 140 14.14 -12.43 -3.24
C ALA A 140 12.80 -12.95 -2.70
N ARG A 141 12.36 -12.47 -1.52
CA ARG A 141 11.05 -12.83 -0.94
C ARG A 141 9.92 -12.30 -1.81
N ALA A 142 10.07 -11.06 -2.30
CA ALA A 142 9.11 -10.45 -3.22
C ALA A 142 9.08 -11.22 -4.55
N ALA A 143 10.23 -11.54 -5.12
CA ALA A 143 10.32 -12.34 -6.34
C ALA A 143 9.59 -13.70 -6.19
N ALA A 144 9.88 -14.45 -5.14
CA ALA A 144 9.25 -15.75 -4.87
C ALA A 144 7.72 -15.64 -4.69
N ALA A 145 7.24 -14.61 -3.99
CA ALA A 145 5.81 -14.37 -3.80
C ALA A 145 5.11 -14.03 -5.12
N LEU A 146 5.71 -13.16 -5.94
CA LEU A 146 5.18 -12.75 -7.23
C LEU A 146 5.16 -13.91 -8.24
N GLU A 147 6.18 -14.75 -8.26
CA GLU A 147 6.18 -16.01 -9.04
C GLU A 147 5.02 -16.93 -8.63
N LYS A 148 4.79 -17.07 -7.32
CA LYS A 148 3.65 -17.86 -6.83
C LYS A 148 2.34 -17.29 -7.35
N ILE A 149 2.13 -15.95 -7.30
CA ILE A 149 0.95 -15.30 -7.86
C ILE A 149 0.82 -15.58 -9.36
N LEU A 150 1.89 -15.50 -10.14
CA LEU A 150 1.84 -15.83 -11.58
C LEU A 150 1.36 -17.25 -11.87
N ARG A 151 1.68 -18.20 -10.98
CA ARG A 151 1.29 -19.61 -11.14
C ARG A 151 -0.12 -19.91 -10.65
N THR A 152 -0.58 -19.24 -9.58
CA THR A 152 -1.80 -19.65 -8.86
C THR A 152 -2.97 -18.68 -8.97
N GLU A 153 -2.71 -17.40 -9.29
CA GLU A 153 -3.77 -16.40 -9.38
C GLU A 153 -4.56 -16.56 -10.68
N THR A 154 -5.87 -16.46 -10.58
CA THR A 154 -6.79 -16.56 -11.73
C THR A 154 -7.19 -15.19 -12.28
N ASP A 155 -7.14 -14.14 -11.48
CA ASP A 155 -7.45 -12.77 -11.92
C ASP A 155 -6.35 -12.26 -12.87
N PRO A 156 -6.71 -11.96 -14.15
CA PRO A 156 -5.73 -11.58 -15.16
C PRO A 156 -5.03 -10.25 -14.84
N ARG A 157 -5.71 -9.36 -14.12
CA ARG A 157 -5.16 -8.06 -13.73
C ARG A 157 -4.10 -8.22 -12.65
N LEU A 158 -4.39 -9.00 -11.60
CA LEU A 158 -3.39 -9.30 -10.57
C LEU A 158 -2.18 -10.04 -11.15
N ARG A 159 -2.40 -10.96 -12.10
CA ARG A 159 -1.28 -11.61 -12.81
C ARG A 159 -0.44 -10.63 -13.60
N SER A 160 -1.08 -9.68 -14.31
CA SER A 160 -0.38 -8.63 -15.04
C SER A 160 0.45 -7.75 -14.11
N ASP A 161 -0.13 -7.33 -12.99
CA ASP A 161 0.57 -6.50 -11.99
C ASP A 161 1.75 -7.25 -11.37
N ALA A 162 1.56 -8.54 -11.04
CA ALA A 162 2.63 -9.41 -10.54
C ALA A 162 3.76 -9.60 -11.57
N HIS A 163 3.43 -9.77 -12.86
CA HIS A 163 4.40 -9.84 -13.95
C HIS A 163 5.29 -8.58 -13.99
N HIS A 164 4.67 -7.41 -13.91
CA HIS A 164 5.42 -6.15 -13.93
C HIS A 164 6.26 -5.95 -12.66
N ALA A 165 5.74 -6.34 -11.50
CA ALA A 165 6.49 -6.27 -10.25
C ALA A 165 7.66 -7.27 -10.23
N LEU A 166 7.47 -8.49 -10.74
CA LEU A 166 8.52 -9.50 -10.79
C LEU A 166 9.70 -9.08 -11.69
N LYS A 167 9.42 -8.42 -12.80
CA LYS A 167 10.50 -7.83 -13.64
C LYS A 167 11.39 -6.84 -12.87
N HIS A 168 10.87 -6.21 -11.82
CA HIS A 168 11.67 -5.34 -10.96
C HIS A 168 12.51 -6.14 -9.97
N HIS A 169 11.95 -7.18 -9.35
CA HIS A 169 12.61 -7.94 -8.30
C HIS A 169 13.53 -9.07 -8.81
N ASP A 170 13.33 -9.54 -10.06
CA ASP A 170 14.13 -10.59 -10.67
C ASP A 170 14.72 -10.16 -12.02
N PRO A 171 16.02 -9.79 -12.07
CA PRO A 171 16.71 -9.43 -13.29
C PRO A 171 16.75 -10.55 -14.35
N ASN A 172 16.81 -11.84 -13.93
CA ASN A 172 16.82 -12.97 -14.86
C ASN A 172 15.45 -13.12 -15.53
N TYR A 173 14.38 -13.02 -14.75
CA TYR A 173 13.02 -13.00 -15.29
C TYR A 173 12.82 -11.84 -16.26
N ARG A 174 13.30 -10.64 -15.93
CA ARG A 174 13.29 -9.49 -16.84
C ARG A 174 13.98 -9.81 -18.15
N ALA A 175 15.23 -10.33 -18.09
CA ALA A 175 16.02 -10.65 -19.28
C ALA A 175 15.32 -11.67 -20.17
N LEU A 176 14.72 -12.72 -19.59
CA LEU A 176 13.93 -13.73 -20.30
C LEU A 176 12.73 -13.11 -21.03
N VAL A 177 11.93 -12.27 -20.33
CA VAL A 177 10.76 -11.62 -20.92
C VAL A 177 11.16 -10.68 -22.06
N ASP A 178 12.23 -9.92 -21.88
CA ASP A 178 12.72 -8.97 -22.88
C ASP A 178 13.30 -9.70 -24.12
N ALA A 179 13.93 -10.87 -23.93
CA ALA A 179 14.36 -11.74 -25.04
C ALA A 179 13.17 -12.27 -25.86
N GLN A 180 12.17 -12.83 -25.17
CA GLN A 180 10.94 -13.33 -25.82
C GLN A 180 10.17 -12.22 -26.54
N ALA A 181 10.16 -11.00 -26.03
CA ALA A 181 9.52 -9.86 -26.70
C ALA A 181 10.25 -9.49 -28.01
N ARG A 182 11.59 -9.52 -27.99
CA ARG A 182 12.43 -9.29 -29.18
C ARG A 182 12.19 -10.37 -30.25
N GLU A 183 12.20 -11.63 -29.86
CA GLU A 183 11.93 -12.73 -30.79
C GLU A 183 10.55 -12.61 -31.47
N ARG A 184 9.51 -12.30 -30.68
CA ARG A 184 8.15 -12.06 -31.21
C ARG A 184 8.12 -10.85 -32.15
N GLY A 185 8.82 -9.78 -31.85
CA GLY A 185 8.94 -8.61 -32.71
C GLY A 185 9.62 -8.94 -34.05
N ILE A 186 10.70 -9.71 -34.03
CA ILE A 186 11.41 -10.18 -35.23
C ILE A 186 10.48 -11.06 -36.07
N ALA A 187 9.81 -12.04 -35.47
CA ALA A 187 8.88 -12.94 -36.17
C ALA A 187 7.71 -12.17 -36.82
N ALA A 188 7.12 -11.21 -36.10
CA ALA A 188 6.04 -10.37 -36.63
C ALA A 188 6.50 -9.49 -37.81
N ALA A 189 7.72 -8.94 -37.74
CA ALA A 189 8.29 -8.15 -38.82
C ALA A 189 8.57 -9.00 -40.06
N LYS A 190 9.02 -10.23 -39.88
CA LYS A 190 9.24 -11.19 -40.97
C LYS A 190 7.90 -11.56 -41.67
N ALA A 191 6.88 -11.90 -40.87
CA ALA A 191 5.56 -12.24 -41.41
C ALA A 191 4.93 -11.07 -42.20
N ARG A 192 5.08 -9.83 -41.74
CA ARG A 192 4.60 -8.65 -42.50
C ARG A 192 5.31 -8.48 -43.83
N LYS A 193 6.62 -8.71 -43.89
CA LYS A 193 7.37 -8.65 -45.18
C LYS A 193 6.94 -9.74 -46.14
N GLU A 194 6.71 -10.95 -45.67
CA GLU A 194 6.21 -12.06 -46.49
C GLU A 194 4.83 -11.77 -47.06
N GLN A 195 3.91 -11.18 -46.26
CA GLN A 195 2.59 -10.76 -46.74
C GLN A 195 2.63 -9.66 -47.80
N GLN A 196 3.63 -8.75 -47.73
CA GLN A 196 3.80 -7.68 -48.74
C GLN A 196 4.43 -8.13 -50.05
N GLN A 197 5.00 -9.33 -50.08
CA GLN A 197 5.64 -9.93 -51.28
C GLN A 197 4.74 -10.93 -51.99
N LEU A 198 3.53 -11.17 -51.51
CA LEU A 198 2.53 -11.98 -52.21
C LEU A 198 1.88 -11.13 -53.30
N PRO A 199 1.79 -11.64 -54.54
CA PRO A 199 1.26 -10.92 -55.71
C PRO A 199 -0.22 -10.60 -55.57
#